data_61211c14fd0f36ec921f8e8302e4da08
#
_entry.id   61211c14fd0f36ec921f8e8302e4da08
#
_cell.length_a   1.000
_cell.length_b   1.000
_cell.length_c   1.000
_cell.angle_alpha   90.00
_cell.angle_beta   90.00
_cell.angle_gamma   90.00
#
_symmetry.space_group_name_H-M   'P 1'
#
loop_
_entity.id
_entity.type
_entity.pdbx_description
1 polymer ?
#
loop_
_entity_poly.entity_id
_entity_poly.type
_entity_poly.pdbx_seq_one_letter_code
_entity_poly.pdbx_strand_id
1 'polypeptide(L)'
;MHTDKESLSAAVAPATYSFDQNQEQEASEQALALVALSHTVVEHRLYCAMLAEILSVGTRVASFTTRHLMSLTGINGYSTVRRGMIGLGNKLSIERQKVAGSNGGHQPRTVYLVFTPEEILARRRAVGLPSYPDGVQIEHGAHSLGRAVRSVVDARSLSRREAQVALCCAQGLTNAQIGTRLQVSEQTVKFHLRNIFVKFGVKRRAELVSRMFRGDNGTDFNL
;
A
#
# COMPACT_ATOMS: atom_id res chain seq x y z
N MET A 1 -40.94 -43.46 -40.83
CA MET A 1 -40.78 -42.13 -41.38
C MET A 1 -40.24 -41.28 -40.30
N HIS A 2 -38.97 -40.94 -40.46
CA HIS A 2 -38.13 -40.34 -39.46
C HIS A 2 -38.39 -38.83 -39.36
N THR A 3 -38.43 -38.35 -38.12
CA THR A 3 -38.34 -36.94 -37.81
C THR A 3 -37.12 -36.71 -36.94
N ASP A 4 -36.11 -36.12 -37.53
CA ASP A 4 -34.91 -35.68 -36.84
C ASP A 4 -35.21 -34.44 -35.99
N LYS A 5 -34.83 -34.55 -34.74
CA LYS A 5 -34.73 -33.41 -33.80
C LYS A 5 -33.27 -33.11 -33.64
N GLU A 6 -32.77 -32.10 -34.35
CA GLU A 6 -31.52 -31.46 -34.01
C GLU A 6 -31.77 -30.40 -32.88
N SER A 7 -31.19 -30.70 -31.75
CA SER A 7 -31.14 -29.78 -30.62
C SER A 7 -29.96 -28.84 -30.79
N LEU A 8 -30.23 -27.54 -30.97
CA LEU A 8 -29.24 -26.50 -30.81
C LEU A 8 -28.90 -26.32 -29.32
N SER A 9 -27.75 -26.83 -28.95
CA SER A 9 -27.10 -26.44 -27.67
C SER A 9 -26.30 -25.17 -27.90
N ALA A 10 -26.87 -24.03 -27.54
CA ALA A 10 -26.14 -22.78 -27.47
C ALA A 10 -25.27 -22.79 -26.23
N ALA A 11 -23.97 -22.92 -26.40
CA ALA A 11 -23.00 -22.73 -25.33
C ALA A 11 -22.97 -21.24 -24.95
N VAL A 12 -23.53 -20.92 -23.80
CA VAL A 12 -23.35 -19.63 -23.14
C VAL A 12 -21.94 -19.61 -22.55
N ALA A 13 -21.06 -18.83 -23.16
CA ALA A 13 -19.73 -18.58 -22.65
C ALA A 13 -19.82 -17.76 -21.33
N PRO A 14 -18.99 -18.04 -20.32
CA PRO A 14 -19.02 -17.32 -19.06
C PRO A 14 -18.29 -15.99 -19.18
N ALA A 15 -18.99 -14.93 -19.54
CA ALA A 15 -18.46 -13.57 -19.59
C ALA A 15 -18.39 -12.86 -18.21
N THR A 16 -18.81 -13.53 -17.16
CA THR A 16 -18.93 -12.93 -15.80
C THR A 16 -17.65 -13.06 -14.96
N TYR A 17 -16.74 -13.98 -15.27
CA TYR A 17 -15.55 -14.24 -14.44
C TYR A 17 -14.40 -13.23 -14.61
N SER A 18 -14.31 -12.55 -15.71
CA SER A 18 -13.19 -11.60 -15.95
C SER A 18 -13.40 -10.21 -15.33
N PHE A 19 -14.64 -9.82 -15.05
CA PHE A 19 -14.93 -8.50 -14.47
C PHE A 19 -14.63 -8.46 -12.96
N ASP A 20 -14.96 -9.51 -12.23
CA ASP A 20 -14.68 -9.62 -10.79
C ASP A 20 -13.18 -9.72 -10.49
N GLN A 21 -12.42 -10.50 -11.27
CA GLN A 21 -10.97 -10.63 -11.07
C GLN A 21 -10.21 -9.32 -11.26
N ASN A 22 -10.61 -8.49 -12.22
CA ASN A 22 -9.99 -7.19 -12.42
C ASN A 22 -10.28 -6.21 -11.27
N GLN A 23 -11.48 -6.25 -10.69
CA GLN A 23 -11.84 -5.41 -9.55
C GLN A 23 -11.11 -5.84 -8.27
N GLU A 24 -10.99 -7.13 -8.02
CA GLU A 24 -10.23 -7.66 -6.88
C GLU A 24 -8.74 -7.31 -6.99
N GLN A 25 -8.16 -7.43 -8.17
CA GLN A 25 -6.76 -7.07 -8.40
C GLN A 25 -6.51 -5.57 -8.24
N GLU A 26 -7.41 -4.72 -8.75
CA GLU A 26 -7.34 -3.28 -8.55
C GLU A 26 -7.46 -2.88 -7.08
N ALA A 27 -8.33 -3.52 -6.31
CA ALA A 27 -8.50 -3.28 -4.89
C ALA A 27 -7.23 -3.67 -4.10
N SER A 28 -6.61 -4.80 -4.47
CA SER A 28 -5.38 -5.28 -3.85
C SER A 28 -4.20 -4.35 -4.14
N GLU A 29 -4.05 -3.88 -5.37
CA GLU A 29 -3.03 -2.91 -5.73
C GLU A 29 -3.19 -1.57 -4.98
N GLN A 30 -4.43 -1.10 -4.81
CA GLN A 30 -4.72 0.10 -4.03
C GLN A 30 -4.36 -0.10 -2.55
N ALA A 31 -4.73 -1.23 -1.97
CA ALA A 31 -4.40 -1.56 -0.59
C ALA A 31 -2.88 -1.61 -0.39
N LEU A 32 -2.14 -2.23 -1.30
CA LEU A 32 -0.68 -2.29 -1.26
C LEU A 32 -0.06 -0.89 -1.35
N ALA A 33 -0.57 -0.03 -2.22
CA ALA A 33 -0.10 1.35 -2.34
C ALA A 33 -0.32 2.15 -1.05
N LEU A 34 -1.50 2.02 -0.43
CA LEU A 34 -1.81 2.68 0.85
C LEU A 34 -0.89 2.18 1.98
N VAL A 35 -0.68 0.87 2.08
CA VAL A 35 0.25 0.27 3.04
C VAL A 35 1.68 0.75 2.78
N ALA A 36 2.11 0.79 1.51
CA ALA A 36 3.41 1.31 1.11
C ALA A 36 3.66 2.75 1.57
N LEU A 37 2.65 3.61 1.45
CA LEU A 37 2.74 5.00 1.90
C LEU A 37 2.78 5.16 3.41
N SER A 38 2.21 4.22 4.15
CA SER A 38 2.25 4.22 5.62
C SER A 38 3.58 3.74 6.19
N HIS A 39 4.34 2.94 5.44
CA HIS A 39 5.62 2.40 5.85
C HIS A 39 6.78 3.36 5.55
N THR A 40 7.85 3.31 6.32
CA THR A 40 9.15 3.86 5.92
C THR A 40 9.73 3.01 4.77
N VAL A 41 10.75 3.51 4.08
CA VAL A 41 11.42 2.76 2.99
C VAL A 41 11.93 1.39 3.49
N VAL A 42 12.51 1.37 4.69
CA VAL A 42 13.04 0.16 5.31
C VAL A 42 11.91 -0.82 5.66
N GLU A 43 10.86 -0.33 6.32
CA GLU A 43 9.69 -1.14 6.68
C GLU A 43 9.02 -1.74 5.44
N HIS A 44 8.83 -0.95 4.40
CA HIS A 44 8.20 -1.44 3.17
C HIS A 44 9.03 -2.53 2.50
N ARG A 45 10.35 -2.34 2.42
CA ARG A 45 11.26 -3.33 1.87
C ARG A 45 11.24 -4.65 2.65
N LEU A 46 11.23 -4.56 3.97
CA LEU A 46 11.09 -5.72 4.86
C LEU A 46 9.73 -6.40 4.67
N TYR A 47 8.65 -5.62 4.65
CA TYR A 47 7.30 -6.14 4.46
C TYR A 47 7.14 -6.88 3.13
N CYS A 48 7.57 -6.29 2.02
CA CYS A 48 7.49 -6.93 0.71
C CYS A 48 8.30 -8.23 0.64
N ALA A 49 9.50 -8.26 1.24
CA ALA A 49 10.32 -9.48 1.28
C ALA A 49 9.65 -10.59 2.11
N MET A 50 9.10 -10.24 3.28
CA MET A 50 8.38 -11.18 4.12
C MET A 50 7.10 -11.68 3.45
N LEU A 51 6.33 -10.79 2.82
CA LEU A 51 5.10 -11.14 2.10
C LEU A 51 5.40 -12.09 0.93
N ALA A 52 6.41 -11.79 0.13
CA ALA A 52 6.81 -12.64 -1.00
C ALA A 52 7.21 -14.04 -0.54
N GLU A 53 7.94 -14.16 0.57
CA GLU A 53 8.37 -15.44 1.11
C GLU A 53 7.19 -16.28 1.62
N ILE A 54 6.26 -15.71 2.37
CA ILE A 54 5.07 -16.44 2.85
C ILE A 54 4.16 -16.87 1.70
N LEU A 55 4.01 -16.05 0.67
CA LEU A 55 3.22 -16.39 -0.52
C LEU A 55 3.86 -17.53 -1.31
N SER A 56 5.19 -17.55 -1.43
CA SER A 56 5.91 -18.61 -2.15
C SER A 56 5.79 -19.99 -1.47
N VAL A 57 5.69 -20.01 -0.14
CA VAL A 57 5.56 -21.24 0.67
C VAL A 57 4.09 -21.61 0.91
N GLY A 58 3.15 -20.72 0.62
CA GLY A 58 1.71 -20.92 0.88
C GLY A 58 1.34 -20.92 2.36
N THR A 59 2.17 -20.29 3.20
CA THR A 59 1.92 -20.16 4.65
C THR A 59 1.76 -18.70 5.03
N ARG A 60 1.05 -18.44 6.13
CA ARG A 60 0.91 -17.07 6.67
C ARG A 60 1.90 -16.79 7.80
N VAL A 61 2.55 -17.82 8.30
CA VAL A 61 3.42 -17.75 9.47
C VAL A 61 4.79 -18.31 9.10
N ALA A 62 5.84 -17.51 9.29
CA ALA A 62 7.21 -17.94 9.03
C ALA A 62 8.19 -17.42 10.09
N SER A 63 9.34 -18.07 10.19
CA SER A 63 10.43 -17.64 11.07
C SER A 63 11.40 -16.77 10.30
N PHE A 64 11.48 -15.49 10.70
CA PHE A 64 12.40 -14.53 10.07
C PHE A 64 13.50 -14.15 11.07
N THR A 65 14.74 -14.56 10.77
CA THR A 65 15.91 -14.04 11.50
C THR A 65 16.35 -12.70 10.91
N THR A 66 16.98 -11.86 11.72
CA THR A 66 17.52 -10.58 11.22
C THR A 66 18.53 -10.80 10.09
N ARG A 67 19.38 -11.83 10.16
CA ARG A 67 20.34 -12.16 9.09
C ARG A 67 19.64 -12.55 7.80
N HIS A 68 18.59 -13.36 7.89
CA HIS A 68 17.79 -13.76 6.74
C HIS A 68 17.13 -12.55 6.07
N LEU A 69 16.52 -11.67 6.86
CA LEU A 69 15.93 -10.43 6.33
C LEU A 69 16.98 -9.49 5.71
N MET A 70 18.20 -9.41 6.29
CA MET A 70 19.31 -8.67 5.68
C MET A 70 19.67 -9.23 4.30
N SER A 71 19.76 -10.55 4.18
CA SER A 71 20.04 -11.24 2.91
C SER A 71 18.95 -10.98 1.87
N LEU A 72 17.68 -11.12 2.24
CA LEU A 72 16.53 -10.91 1.34
C LEU A 72 16.40 -9.46 0.85
N THR A 73 16.71 -8.51 1.73
CA THR A 73 16.45 -7.09 1.46
C THR A 73 17.68 -6.29 1.05
N GLY A 74 18.88 -6.82 1.23
CA GLY A 74 20.13 -6.09 1.03
C GLY A 74 20.34 -4.94 2.03
N ILE A 75 19.65 -4.94 3.16
CA ILE A 75 19.83 -3.95 4.23
C ILE A 75 20.96 -4.40 5.13
N ASN A 76 22.09 -3.69 5.13
CA ASN A 76 23.31 -4.11 5.84
C ASN A 76 23.32 -3.80 7.35
N GLY A 77 22.33 -3.06 7.87
CA GLY A 77 22.32 -2.63 9.27
C GLY A 77 21.41 -3.53 10.14
N TYR A 78 22.00 -4.29 11.08
CA TYR A 78 21.24 -5.12 12.04
C TYR A 78 20.20 -4.30 12.83
N SER A 79 20.62 -3.17 13.39
CA SER A 79 19.75 -2.25 14.13
C SER A 79 18.65 -1.63 13.25
N THR A 80 18.94 -1.40 11.96
CA THR A 80 17.99 -0.89 10.99
C THR A 80 16.88 -1.89 10.71
N VAL A 81 17.23 -3.16 10.47
CA VAL A 81 16.26 -4.24 10.28
C VAL A 81 15.41 -4.41 11.54
N ARG A 82 16.04 -4.48 12.74
CA ARG A 82 15.32 -4.62 14.00
C ARG A 82 14.33 -3.48 14.23
N ARG A 83 14.73 -2.24 13.98
CA ARG A 83 13.84 -1.07 14.10
C ARG A 83 12.69 -1.14 13.09
N GLY A 84 12.97 -1.54 11.85
CA GLY A 84 11.93 -1.75 10.83
C GLY A 84 10.92 -2.82 11.22
N MET A 85 11.36 -3.93 11.80
CA MET A 85 10.46 -4.99 12.30
C MET A 85 9.57 -4.50 13.44
N ILE A 86 10.10 -3.68 14.36
CA ILE A 86 9.30 -3.04 15.43
C ILE A 86 8.27 -2.09 14.80
N GLY A 87 8.69 -1.28 13.83
CA GLY A 87 7.79 -0.37 13.12
C GLY A 87 6.66 -1.09 12.38
N LEU A 88 6.94 -2.22 11.74
CA LEU A 88 5.91 -3.06 11.09
C LEU A 88 4.91 -3.64 12.11
N GLY A 89 5.39 -4.09 13.27
CA GLY A 89 4.52 -4.54 14.36
C GLY A 89 3.60 -3.43 14.86
N ASN A 90 4.14 -2.25 15.12
CA ASN A 90 3.36 -1.08 15.58
C ASN A 90 2.32 -0.61 14.54
N LYS A 91 2.56 -0.92 13.26
CA LYS A 91 1.64 -0.61 12.15
C LYS A 91 0.70 -1.76 11.80
N LEU A 92 0.65 -2.79 12.63
CA LEU A 92 -0.19 -3.98 12.48
C LEU A 92 0.02 -4.74 11.16
N SER A 93 1.20 -4.58 10.54
CA SER A 93 1.55 -5.25 9.29
C SER A 93 2.07 -6.67 9.51
N ILE A 94 2.64 -6.90 10.69
CA ILE A 94 3.09 -8.21 11.17
C ILE A 94 2.73 -8.38 12.63
N GLU A 95 2.63 -9.62 13.08
CA GLU A 95 2.45 -9.98 14.50
C GLU A 95 3.50 -10.98 14.91
N ARG A 96 4.17 -10.70 16.03
CA ARG A 96 5.18 -11.58 16.58
C ARG A 96 4.54 -12.61 17.49
N GLN A 97 4.77 -13.87 17.19
CA GLN A 97 4.28 -14.99 17.98
C GLN A 97 5.45 -15.81 18.57
N LYS A 98 5.26 -16.36 19.76
CA LYS A 98 6.17 -17.32 20.36
C LYS A 98 5.56 -18.71 20.24
N VAL A 99 6.22 -19.59 19.51
CA VAL A 99 5.80 -20.98 19.39
C VAL A 99 6.65 -21.81 20.35
N ALA A 100 6.00 -22.59 21.22
CA ALA A 100 6.69 -23.54 22.09
C ALA A 100 7.44 -24.56 21.22
N GLY A 101 8.71 -24.81 21.53
CA GLY A 101 9.50 -25.84 20.85
C GLY A 101 8.87 -27.21 21.07
N SER A 102 8.65 -27.96 20.01
CA SER A 102 7.96 -29.25 20.04
C SER A 102 8.79 -30.43 20.64
N ASN A 103 10.00 -30.20 21.10
CA ASN A 103 10.82 -31.24 21.78
C ASN A 103 11.57 -30.63 22.96
N GLY A 104 11.31 -31.16 24.12
CA GLY A 104 11.80 -30.82 25.43
C GLY A 104 13.24 -30.30 25.54
N GLY A 105 13.39 -29.00 25.55
CA GLY A 105 14.67 -28.35 25.82
C GLY A 105 15.04 -27.19 24.86
N HIS A 106 14.31 -26.93 23.82
CA HIS A 106 14.63 -25.85 22.88
C HIS A 106 13.89 -24.55 23.22
N GLN A 107 14.64 -23.45 23.24
CA GLN A 107 14.09 -22.11 23.44
C GLN A 107 12.93 -21.82 22.50
N PRO A 108 11.89 -21.09 22.94
CA PRO A 108 10.73 -20.77 22.11
C PRO A 108 11.18 -20.03 20.82
N ARG A 109 10.78 -20.57 19.67
CA ARG A 109 11.05 -19.96 18.38
C ARG A 109 10.15 -18.75 18.17
N THR A 110 10.71 -17.67 17.71
CA THR A 110 9.95 -16.50 17.28
C THR A 110 9.52 -16.69 15.84
N VAL A 111 8.22 -16.65 15.61
CA VAL A 111 7.62 -16.64 14.28
C VAL A 111 6.82 -15.35 14.07
N TYR A 112 6.58 -15.01 12.85
CA TYR A 112 5.82 -13.81 12.48
C TYR A 112 4.65 -14.22 11.61
N LEU A 113 3.46 -13.75 11.98
CA LEU A 113 2.28 -13.73 11.12
C LEU A 113 2.36 -12.46 10.28
N VAL A 114 2.33 -12.60 8.96
CA VAL A 114 2.41 -11.49 8.01
C VAL A 114 1.02 -11.30 7.40
N PHE A 115 0.50 -10.08 7.46
CA PHE A 115 -0.85 -9.75 6.98
C PHE A 115 -0.81 -9.24 5.54
N THR A 116 -1.84 -9.54 4.76
CA THR A 116 -2.03 -8.94 3.43
C THR A 116 -2.32 -7.43 3.56
N PRO A 117 -2.15 -6.65 2.47
CA PRO A 117 -2.46 -5.21 2.52
C PRO A 117 -3.89 -4.90 2.98
N GLU A 118 -4.87 -5.66 2.52
CA GLU A 118 -6.29 -5.52 2.87
C GLU A 118 -6.51 -5.79 4.36
N GLU A 119 -5.90 -6.85 4.88
CA GLU A 119 -5.98 -7.20 6.29
C GLU A 119 -5.33 -6.12 7.18
N ILE A 120 -4.20 -5.56 6.76
CA ILE A 120 -3.56 -4.45 7.48
C ILE A 120 -4.51 -3.26 7.59
N LEU A 121 -5.15 -2.89 6.48
CA LEU A 121 -6.10 -1.78 6.48
C LEU A 121 -7.35 -2.08 7.34
N ALA A 122 -7.87 -3.30 7.28
CA ALA A 122 -9.00 -3.73 8.11
C ALA A 122 -8.64 -3.73 9.61
N ARG A 123 -7.46 -4.27 9.98
CA ARG A 123 -6.95 -4.29 11.36
C ARG A 123 -6.76 -2.88 11.92
N ARG A 124 -6.21 -1.97 11.12
CA ARG A 124 -6.04 -0.56 11.51
C ARG A 124 -7.37 0.12 11.78
N ARG A 125 -8.36 -0.09 10.91
CA ARG A 125 -9.73 0.44 11.13
C ARG A 125 -10.34 -0.07 12.43
N ALA A 126 -10.18 -1.36 12.71
CA ALA A 126 -10.74 -1.99 13.91
C ALA A 126 -10.20 -1.41 15.23
N VAL A 127 -8.97 -0.90 15.25
CA VAL A 127 -8.35 -0.29 16.44
C VAL A 127 -8.31 1.25 16.40
N GLY A 128 -9.03 1.88 15.46
CA GLY A 128 -9.03 3.34 15.31
C GLY A 128 -7.71 3.94 14.87
N LEU A 129 -6.77 3.12 14.37
CA LEU A 129 -5.58 3.63 13.73
C LEU A 129 -5.93 4.11 12.33
N PRO A 130 -5.36 5.25 11.89
CA PRO A 130 -5.64 5.73 10.57
C PRO A 130 -5.28 4.68 9.52
N SER A 131 -6.31 4.16 8.84
CA SER A 131 -6.13 3.60 7.52
C SER A 131 -5.66 4.79 6.70
N TYR A 132 -4.39 4.83 6.34
CA TYR A 132 -3.90 5.95 5.56
C TYR A 132 -4.66 6.02 4.24
N PRO A 133 -5.36 7.12 3.94
CA PRO A 133 -5.58 8.40 4.65
C PRO A 133 -6.92 8.47 5.41
N ASP A 134 -6.91 8.94 6.67
CA ASP A 134 -8.14 9.25 7.40
C ASP A 134 -8.94 10.36 6.71
N GLY A 135 -10.24 10.13 6.59
CA GLY A 135 -11.21 11.15 6.18
C GLY A 135 -11.84 10.97 4.82
N VAL A 136 -11.58 9.87 4.11
CA VAL A 136 -12.35 9.53 2.91
C VAL A 136 -13.47 8.58 3.32
N GLN A 137 -14.65 9.13 3.47
CA GLN A 137 -15.86 8.32 3.41
C GLN A 137 -15.96 7.74 1.99
N ILE A 138 -15.80 6.43 1.91
CA ILE A 138 -15.60 5.67 0.66
C ILE A 138 -16.88 5.55 -0.17
N GLU A 139 -17.98 6.19 0.21
CA GLU A 139 -19.27 5.92 -0.43
C GLU A 139 -19.44 6.46 -1.85
N HIS A 140 -18.65 7.47 -2.27
CA HIS A 140 -18.73 7.98 -3.66
C HIS A 140 -17.37 8.43 -4.26
N GLY A 141 -16.26 8.22 -3.56
CA GLY A 141 -14.93 8.72 -3.94
C GLY A 141 -13.86 7.64 -4.14
N ALA A 142 -14.17 6.36 -4.04
CA ALA A 142 -13.19 5.28 -4.13
C ALA A 142 -12.39 5.33 -5.45
N HIS A 143 -13.07 5.56 -6.56
CA HIS A 143 -12.44 5.69 -7.87
C HIS A 143 -11.57 6.95 -8.00
N SER A 144 -11.92 8.05 -7.34
CA SER A 144 -11.14 9.29 -7.40
C SER A 144 -9.89 9.22 -6.53
N LEU A 145 -9.99 8.62 -5.33
CA LEU A 145 -8.83 8.41 -4.46
C LEU A 145 -7.88 7.36 -5.04
N GLY A 146 -8.41 6.27 -5.57
CA GLY A 146 -7.61 5.25 -6.26
C GLY A 146 -6.80 5.82 -7.40
N ARG A 147 -7.39 6.75 -8.20
CA ARG A 147 -6.66 7.49 -9.22
C ARG A 147 -5.60 8.41 -8.65
N ALA A 148 -5.89 9.15 -7.58
CA ALA A 148 -4.91 10.02 -6.91
C ALA A 148 -3.74 9.22 -6.34
N VAL A 149 -4.00 8.06 -5.73
CA VAL A 149 -2.95 7.14 -5.23
C VAL A 149 -2.11 6.62 -6.38
N ARG A 150 -2.73 6.16 -7.46
CA ARG A 150 -2.04 5.71 -8.68
C ARG A 150 -1.18 6.83 -9.27
N SER A 151 -1.74 8.01 -9.48
CA SER A 151 -1.01 9.18 -10.00
C SER A 151 0.21 9.54 -9.15
N VAL A 152 0.12 9.38 -7.84
CA VAL A 152 1.25 9.62 -6.92
C VAL A 152 2.27 8.50 -6.95
N VAL A 153 1.85 7.25 -7.07
CA VAL A 153 2.73 6.07 -7.13
C VAL A 153 3.42 5.97 -8.49
N ASP A 154 2.67 6.21 -9.56
CA ASP A 154 3.15 6.17 -10.96
C ASP A 154 3.96 7.42 -11.32
N ALA A 155 3.80 8.52 -10.60
CA ALA A 155 4.67 9.69 -10.71
C ALA A 155 6.11 9.31 -10.29
N ARG A 156 6.79 8.60 -11.18
CA ARG A 156 8.16 8.07 -11.02
C ARG A 156 9.20 9.11 -10.56
N SER A 157 8.82 10.38 -10.55
CA SER A 157 9.64 11.50 -10.14
C SER A 157 9.52 11.87 -8.66
N LEU A 158 8.47 11.41 -7.94
CA LEU A 158 8.31 11.74 -6.52
C LEU A 158 9.11 10.80 -5.62
N SER A 159 9.81 11.38 -4.65
CA SER A 159 10.31 10.60 -3.54
C SER A 159 9.14 10.11 -2.68
N ARG A 160 9.37 9.03 -1.92
CA ARG A 160 8.33 8.48 -1.03
C ARG A 160 7.75 9.52 -0.07
N ARG A 161 8.59 10.43 0.45
CA ARG A 161 8.17 11.49 1.36
C ARG A 161 7.32 12.55 0.65
N GLU A 162 7.68 12.88 -0.56
CA GLU A 162 6.89 13.78 -1.40
C GLU A 162 5.53 13.16 -1.74
N ALA A 163 5.48 11.87 -2.06
CA ALA A 163 4.23 11.15 -2.28
C ALA A 163 3.32 11.16 -1.05
N GLN A 164 3.87 10.94 0.15
CA GLN A 164 3.11 11.06 1.40
C GLN A 164 2.53 12.46 1.61
N VAL A 165 3.33 13.50 1.36
CA VAL A 165 2.88 14.90 1.48
C VAL A 165 1.81 15.22 0.44
N ALA A 166 2.00 14.78 -0.82
CA ALA A 166 1.04 15.00 -1.90
C ALA A 166 -0.33 14.37 -1.59
N LEU A 167 -0.34 13.15 -1.05
CA LEU A 167 -1.57 12.49 -0.62
C LEU A 167 -2.27 13.22 0.52
N CYS A 168 -1.53 13.66 1.52
CA CYS A 168 -2.09 14.49 2.60
C CYS A 168 -2.70 15.79 2.04
N CYS A 169 -2.09 16.35 0.98
CA CYS A 169 -2.66 17.50 0.27
C CYS A 169 -3.97 17.18 -0.42
N ALA A 170 -4.04 16.04 -1.10
CA ALA A 170 -5.26 15.56 -1.77
C ALA A 170 -6.43 15.37 -0.78
N GLN A 171 -6.12 15.06 0.48
CA GLN A 171 -7.08 14.97 1.57
C GLN A 171 -7.50 16.30 2.21
N GLY A 172 -6.97 17.40 1.73
CA GLY A 172 -7.31 18.71 2.27
C GLY A 172 -6.59 19.11 3.57
N LEU A 173 -5.63 18.31 4.07
CA LEU A 173 -4.91 18.62 5.31
C LEU A 173 -4.05 19.87 5.16
N THR A 174 -4.05 20.75 6.17
CA THR A 174 -3.16 21.91 6.23
C THR A 174 -1.69 21.47 6.43
N ASN A 175 -0.72 22.35 6.17
CA ASN A 175 0.69 22.03 6.36
C ASN A 175 1.01 21.67 7.81
N ALA A 176 0.38 22.29 8.78
CA ALA A 176 0.52 21.96 10.20
C ALA A 176 0.00 20.54 10.49
N GLN A 177 -1.19 20.19 9.98
CA GLN A 177 -1.76 18.83 10.12
C GLN A 177 -0.90 17.78 9.44
N ILE A 178 -0.36 18.08 8.25
CA ILE A 178 0.57 17.20 7.54
C ILE A 178 1.85 17.02 8.39
N GLY A 179 2.38 18.09 8.95
CA GLY A 179 3.56 18.05 9.81
C GLY A 179 3.34 17.15 11.02
N THR A 180 2.25 17.34 11.75
CA THR A 180 1.86 16.49 12.88
C THR A 180 1.72 15.03 12.44
N ARG A 181 1.01 14.78 11.36
CA ARG A 181 0.74 13.42 10.85
C ARG A 181 2.01 12.68 10.41
N LEU A 182 2.91 13.37 9.74
CA LEU A 182 4.15 12.79 9.23
C LEU A 182 5.33 12.93 10.19
N GLN A 183 5.11 13.51 11.38
CA GLN A 183 6.12 13.78 12.41
C GLN A 183 7.32 14.59 11.87
N VAL A 184 7.00 15.67 11.16
CA VAL A 184 7.96 16.64 10.64
C VAL A 184 7.49 18.06 10.90
N SER A 185 8.41 19.03 10.82
CA SER A 185 8.04 20.44 10.96
C SER A 185 7.18 20.91 9.78
N GLU A 186 6.33 21.93 10.02
CA GLU A 186 5.58 22.58 8.95
C GLU A 186 6.51 23.14 7.86
N GLN A 187 7.68 23.59 8.23
CA GLN A 187 8.69 24.07 7.29
C GLN A 187 9.21 22.96 6.38
N THR A 188 9.38 21.75 6.92
CA THR A 188 9.75 20.57 6.15
C THR A 188 8.63 20.19 5.15
N VAL A 189 7.37 20.32 5.56
CA VAL A 189 6.22 20.11 4.66
C VAL A 189 6.24 21.14 3.52
N LYS A 190 6.46 22.42 3.81
CA LYS A 190 6.58 23.49 2.79
C LYS A 190 7.72 23.21 1.80
N PHE A 191 8.85 22.69 2.28
CA PHE A 191 9.97 22.28 1.43
C PHE A 191 9.58 21.16 0.47
N HIS A 192 8.92 20.09 0.97
CA HIS A 192 8.46 19.01 0.12
C HIS A 192 7.39 19.48 -0.89
N LEU A 193 6.45 20.33 -0.47
CA LEU A 193 5.44 20.90 -1.37
C LEU A 193 6.05 21.68 -2.53
N ARG A 194 7.09 22.47 -2.25
CA ARG A 194 7.81 23.20 -3.31
C ARG A 194 8.38 22.25 -4.36
N ASN A 195 9.01 21.17 -3.92
CA ASN A 195 9.56 20.17 -4.83
C ASN A 195 8.46 19.43 -5.61
N ILE A 196 7.34 19.09 -4.95
CA ILE A 196 6.19 18.47 -5.59
C ILE A 196 5.60 19.41 -6.66
N PHE A 197 5.44 20.69 -6.36
CA PHE A 197 4.92 21.67 -7.32
C PHE A 197 5.80 21.77 -8.57
N VAL A 198 7.11 21.77 -8.40
CA VAL A 198 8.07 21.74 -9.53
C VAL A 198 7.87 20.46 -10.36
N LYS A 199 7.79 19.30 -9.72
CA LYS A 199 7.66 18.00 -10.40
C LYS A 199 6.32 17.83 -11.14
N PHE A 200 5.26 18.40 -10.59
CA PHE A 200 3.93 18.41 -11.23
C PHE A 200 3.73 19.58 -12.21
N GLY A 201 4.66 20.51 -12.31
CA GLY A 201 4.51 21.69 -13.13
C GLY A 201 3.33 22.59 -12.71
N VAL A 202 3.06 22.68 -11.42
CA VAL A 202 1.95 23.45 -10.86
C VAL A 202 2.46 24.55 -9.93
N LYS A 203 1.69 25.63 -9.78
CA LYS A 203 2.07 26.77 -8.94
C LYS A 203 1.31 26.83 -7.62
N ARG A 204 0.16 26.16 -7.54
CA ARG A 204 -0.77 26.26 -6.40
C ARG A 204 -1.20 24.88 -5.93
N ARG A 205 -1.51 24.79 -4.63
CA ARG A 205 -2.02 23.57 -4.02
C ARG A 205 -3.29 23.03 -4.69
N ALA A 206 -4.23 23.93 -5.03
CA ALA A 206 -5.46 23.51 -5.71
C ALA A 206 -5.21 22.88 -7.08
N GLU A 207 -4.21 23.38 -7.82
CA GLU A 207 -3.78 22.81 -9.10
C GLU A 207 -3.17 21.41 -8.91
N LEU A 208 -2.34 21.22 -7.89
CA LEU A 208 -1.79 19.91 -7.54
C LEU A 208 -2.92 18.89 -7.28
N VAL A 209 -3.85 19.26 -6.41
CA VAL A 209 -4.98 18.40 -6.06
C VAL A 209 -5.82 18.09 -7.29
N SER A 210 -6.15 19.11 -8.09
CA SER A 210 -6.90 18.92 -9.34
C SER A 210 -6.19 17.97 -10.30
N ARG A 211 -4.86 18.11 -10.46
CA ARG A 211 -4.07 17.27 -11.36
C ARG A 211 -3.99 15.82 -10.89
N MET A 212 -3.86 15.61 -9.58
CA MET A 212 -3.88 14.27 -8.99
C MET A 212 -5.20 13.53 -9.21
N PHE A 213 -6.35 14.25 -9.18
CA PHE A 213 -7.67 13.64 -9.37
C PHE A 213 -8.08 13.48 -10.83
N ARG A 214 -7.54 14.31 -11.75
CA ARG A 214 -7.90 14.22 -13.18
C ARG A 214 -7.21 13.07 -13.91
N GLY A 215 -6.09 12.56 -13.39
CA GLY A 215 -5.21 11.68 -14.16
C GLY A 215 -4.59 12.44 -15.35
N ASP A 216 -3.39 12.12 -15.71
CA ASP A 216 -2.72 12.70 -16.89
C ASP A 216 -3.38 12.15 -18.17
N ASN A 217 -4.56 12.65 -18.53
CA ASN A 217 -4.97 12.60 -19.92
C ASN A 217 -4.14 13.68 -20.61
N GLY A 218 -3.02 13.23 -21.18
CA GLY A 218 -2.18 14.06 -22.01
C GLY A 218 -3.02 14.75 -23.10
N THR A 219 -3.33 16.01 -22.87
CA THR A 219 -3.66 16.98 -23.90
C THR A 219 -2.83 18.21 -23.60
N ASP A 220 -1.77 18.29 -24.36
CA ASP A 220 -1.01 19.51 -24.59
C ASP A 220 -1.97 20.67 -24.78
N PHE A 221 -1.99 21.61 -23.85
CA PHE A 221 -2.37 22.97 -24.16
C PHE A 221 -1.09 23.73 -24.52
N ASN A 222 -0.76 23.61 -25.79
CA ASN A 222 0.04 24.59 -26.49
C ASN A 222 -0.81 25.87 -26.59
N LEU A 223 -0.42 26.91 -25.89
CA LEU A 223 -0.67 28.33 -26.20
C LEU A 223 0.48 29.16 -25.71
#